data_b54ba35557b6be40223fd01c5bb6e279
#
_entry.id   b54ba35557b6be40223fd01c5bb6e279
#
_cell.length_a   1.000
_cell.length_b   1.000
_cell.length_c   1.000
_cell.angle_alpha   90.00
_cell.angle_beta   90.00
_cell.angle_gamma   90.00
#
_symmetry.space_group_name_H-M   'P 1'
#
loop_
_entity.id
_entity.type
_entity.pdbx_description
1 polymer ?
#
loop_
_entity_poly.entity_id
_entity_poly.type
_entity_poly.pdbx_seq_one_letter_code
_entity_poly.pdbx_strand_id
1 'polypeptide(L)'
;MRLSDDKARRLNALVWRDRARRILPLVAAAVAVVAVLTFFLVRQVERADKTMDVQIRQATVVHIKKSGNGRAAAIVEIRLDDGHEAEAFSALRIDPQVGTHVVVNEARHASGRLTYDIARVAE
;
A
#
# COMPACT_ATOMS: atom_id res chain seq x y z
N MET A 1 -18.80 5.38 -62.59
CA MET A 1 -19.23 4.91 -61.28
C MET A 1 -18.14 4.74 -60.24
N ARG A 2 -16.90 4.62 -60.60
CA ARG A 2 -15.75 4.58 -59.65
C ARG A 2 -15.52 5.86 -58.90
N LEU A 3 -15.84 7.03 -59.50
CA LEU A 3 -15.69 8.35 -58.90
C LEU A 3 -16.63 8.61 -57.71
N SER A 4 -17.82 7.99 -57.69
CA SER A 4 -18.78 8.12 -56.58
C SER A 4 -18.37 7.34 -55.34
N ASP A 5 -17.74 6.17 -55.54
CA ASP A 5 -17.25 5.34 -54.42
C ASP A 5 -16.04 6.00 -53.73
N ASP A 6 -15.14 6.61 -54.48
CA ASP A 6 -13.98 7.34 -53.94
C ASP A 6 -14.43 8.58 -53.16
N LYS A 7 -15.43 9.30 -53.67
CA LYS A 7 -16.04 10.44 -52.95
C LYS A 7 -16.72 10.02 -51.65
N ALA A 8 -17.46 8.89 -51.69
CA ALA A 8 -18.12 8.33 -50.53
C ALA A 8 -17.09 7.88 -49.45
N ARG A 9 -16.00 7.26 -49.88
CA ARG A 9 -14.91 6.86 -48.97
C ARG A 9 -14.24 8.05 -48.32
N ARG A 10 -13.98 9.12 -49.08
CA ARG A 10 -13.40 10.36 -48.56
C ARG A 10 -14.33 11.05 -47.59
N LEU A 11 -15.64 11.11 -47.91
CA LEU A 11 -16.64 11.66 -47.00
C LEU A 11 -16.76 10.85 -45.72
N ASN A 12 -16.77 9.53 -45.80
CA ASN A 12 -16.79 8.68 -44.61
C ASN A 12 -15.52 8.86 -43.76
N ALA A 13 -14.34 8.99 -44.39
CA ALA A 13 -13.10 9.25 -43.66
C ALA A 13 -13.13 10.60 -42.95
N LEU A 14 -13.68 11.65 -43.57
CA LEU A 14 -13.84 12.96 -42.95
C LEU A 14 -14.86 12.95 -41.82
N VAL A 15 -15.96 12.25 -41.95
CA VAL A 15 -16.98 12.09 -40.90
C VAL A 15 -16.40 11.33 -39.70
N TRP A 16 -15.65 10.27 -39.96
CA TRP A 16 -14.95 9.52 -38.91
C TRP A 16 -13.93 10.37 -38.17
N ARG A 17 -13.18 11.17 -38.90
CA ARG A 17 -12.20 12.09 -38.35
C ARG A 17 -12.85 13.17 -37.48
N ASP A 18 -13.98 13.69 -37.92
CA ASP A 18 -14.74 14.68 -37.18
C ASP A 18 -15.39 14.10 -35.92
N ARG A 19 -15.94 12.88 -36.03
CA ARG A 19 -16.46 12.11 -34.86
C ARG A 19 -15.36 11.78 -33.89
N ALA A 20 -14.21 11.34 -34.35
CA ALA A 20 -13.06 11.04 -33.51
C ALA A 20 -12.61 12.30 -32.74
N ARG A 21 -12.57 13.45 -33.41
CA ARG A 21 -12.23 14.73 -32.74
C ARG A 21 -13.23 15.15 -31.69
N ARG A 22 -14.51 14.80 -31.83
CA ARG A 22 -15.55 15.09 -30.83
C ARG A 22 -15.55 14.09 -29.68
N ILE A 23 -15.25 12.84 -29.96
CA ILE A 23 -15.23 11.74 -28.97
C ILE A 23 -13.95 11.75 -28.15
N LEU A 24 -12.81 12.11 -28.75
CA LEU A 24 -11.50 12.08 -28.10
C LEU A 24 -11.45 12.89 -26.80
N PRO A 25 -11.93 14.14 -26.73
CA PRO A 25 -11.94 14.90 -25.48
C PRO A 25 -12.90 14.29 -24.45
N LEU A 26 -14.02 13.68 -24.88
CA LEU A 26 -14.93 13.00 -23.97
C LEU A 26 -14.31 11.75 -23.36
N VAL A 27 -13.61 10.95 -24.16
CA VAL A 27 -12.88 9.76 -23.70
C VAL A 27 -11.75 10.18 -22.75
N ALA A 28 -11.00 11.23 -23.08
CA ALA A 28 -9.93 11.74 -22.22
C ALA A 28 -10.50 12.23 -20.88
N ALA A 29 -11.62 12.93 -20.88
CA ALA A 29 -12.30 13.37 -19.66
C ALA A 29 -12.78 12.19 -18.82
N ALA A 30 -13.35 11.15 -19.44
CA ALA A 30 -13.79 9.94 -18.75
C ALA A 30 -12.62 9.20 -18.10
N VAL A 31 -11.50 9.04 -18.81
CA VAL A 31 -10.28 8.41 -18.27
C VAL A 31 -9.72 9.22 -17.10
N ALA A 32 -9.70 10.54 -17.21
CA ALA A 32 -9.23 11.41 -16.12
C ALA A 32 -10.12 11.28 -14.88
N VAL A 33 -11.44 11.24 -15.04
CA VAL A 33 -12.39 11.04 -13.93
C VAL A 33 -12.17 9.68 -13.25
N VAL A 34 -12.03 8.61 -14.03
CA VAL A 34 -11.75 7.27 -13.50
C VAL A 34 -10.43 7.24 -12.75
N ALA A 35 -9.38 7.86 -13.28
CA ALA A 35 -8.08 7.93 -12.63
C ALA A 35 -8.15 8.67 -11.30
N VAL A 36 -8.84 9.80 -11.25
CA VAL A 36 -9.05 10.59 -10.02
C VAL A 36 -9.85 9.80 -9.00
N LEU A 37 -10.94 9.15 -9.39
CA LEU A 37 -11.75 8.33 -8.51
C LEU A 37 -10.95 7.15 -7.94
N THR A 38 -10.16 6.46 -8.78
CA THR A 38 -9.30 5.36 -8.34
C THR A 38 -8.27 5.86 -7.34
N PHE A 39 -7.65 6.99 -7.59
CA PHE A 39 -6.68 7.60 -6.68
C PHE A 39 -7.29 7.94 -5.32
N PHE A 40 -8.49 8.53 -5.31
CA PHE A 40 -9.21 8.82 -4.07
C PHE A 40 -9.61 7.56 -3.31
N LEU A 41 -10.09 6.52 -4.01
CA LEU A 41 -10.46 5.24 -3.40
C LEU A 41 -9.26 4.57 -2.75
N VAL A 42 -8.11 4.54 -3.44
CA VAL A 42 -6.87 3.98 -2.88
C VAL A 42 -6.43 4.74 -1.62
N ARG A 43 -6.48 6.06 -1.66
CA ARG A 43 -6.16 6.88 -0.49
C ARG A 43 -7.13 6.68 0.66
N GLN A 44 -8.42 6.50 0.39
CA GLN A 44 -9.40 6.21 1.44
C GLN A 44 -9.17 4.86 2.08
N VAL A 45 -8.82 3.84 1.29
CA VAL A 45 -8.47 2.51 1.82
C VAL A 45 -7.23 2.59 2.73
N GLU A 46 -6.20 3.32 2.31
CA GLU A 46 -5.02 3.54 3.15
C GLU A 46 -5.34 4.31 4.43
N ARG A 47 -6.20 5.32 4.36
CA ARG A 47 -6.64 6.09 5.53
C ARG A 47 -7.62 5.31 6.41
N ALA A 48 -8.40 4.42 5.83
CA ALA A 48 -9.36 3.59 6.54
C ALA A 48 -8.70 2.44 7.31
N ASP A 49 -7.44 2.10 6.99
CA ASP A 49 -6.65 1.14 7.76
C ASP A 49 -6.11 1.78 9.06
N LYS A 50 -7.00 2.42 9.79
CA LYS A 50 -6.66 3.04 11.07
C LYS A 50 -6.42 1.99 12.14
N THR A 51 -5.52 2.30 13.05
CA THR A 51 -5.32 1.50 14.24
C THR A 51 -6.60 1.54 15.10
N MET A 52 -7.22 0.39 15.28
CA MET A 52 -8.46 0.25 16.04
C MET A 52 -8.20 -0.08 17.50
N ASP A 53 -7.14 -0.86 17.77
CA ASP A 53 -6.79 -1.31 19.10
C ASP A 53 -5.28 -1.52 19.19
N VAL A 54 -4.73 -1.22 20.37
CA VAL A 54 -3.31 -1.43 20.67
C VAL A 54 -3.22 -2.23 21.96
N GLN A 55 -2.57 -3.39 21.90
CA GLN A 55 -2.31 -4.23 23.06
C GLN A 55 -0.81 -4.35 23.30
N ILE A 56 -0.44 -4.43 24.56
CA ILE A 56 0.94 -4.65 24.95
C ILE A 56 1.13 -6.15 25.12
N ARG A 57 2.14 -6.70 24.40
CA ARG A 57 2.50 -8.11 24.49
C ARG A 57 3.98 -8.29 24.77
N GLN A 58 4.30 -9.43 25.37
CA GLN A 58 5.70 -9.83 25.56
C GLN A 58 6.11 -10.75 24.43
N ALA A 59 7.34 -10.59 23.99
CA ALA A 59 7.90 -11.37 22.91
C ALA A 59 9.40 -11.60 23.12
N THR A 60 9.95 -12.53 22.37
CA THR A 60 11.38 -12.83 22.34
C THR A 60 11.89 -12.66 20.92
N VAL A 61 13.00 -11.97 20.74
CA VAL A 61 13.64 -11.81 19.43
C VAL A 61 14.26 -13.13 19.01
N VAL A 62 13.82 -13.65 17.85
CA VAL A 62 14.31 -14.92 17.31
C VAL A 62 15.31 -14.72 16.19
N HIS A 63 15.15 -13.66 15.41
CA HIS A 63 16.03 -13.38 14.27
C HIS A 63 16.00 -11.89 13.93
N ILE A 64 17.12 -11.36 13.50
CA ILE A 64 17.24 -10.00 12.99
C ILE A 64 17.29 -10.06 11.47
N LYS A 65 16.23 -9.58 10.80
CA LYS A 65 16.16 -9.57 9.33
C LYS A 65 16.93 -8.40 8.74
N LYS A 66 16.83 -7.21 9.36
CA LYS A 66 17.49 -6.00 8.90
C LYS A 66 17.90 -5.14 10.10
N SER A 67 19.17 -4.80 10.17
CA SER A 67 19.67 -3.86 11.18
C SER A 67 19.23 -2.44 10.87
N GLY A 68 18.93 -1.68 11.91
CA GLY A 68 18.65 -0.26 11.79
C GLY A 68 19.93 0.53 11.50
N ASN A 69 19.83 1.50 10.57
CA ASN A 69 20.95 2.36 10.17
C ASN A 69 20.86 3.76 10.81
N GLY A 70 20.23 3.89 11.96
CA GLY A 70 19.98 5.19 12.58
C GLY A 70 18.93 6.05 11.89
N ARG A 71 18.62 5.78 10.62
CA ARG A 71 17.56 6.45 9.85
C ARG A 71 16.37 5.55 9.56
N ALA A 72 16.55 4.24 9.58
CA ALA A 72 15.50 3.27 9.34
C ALA A 72 15.33 2.36 10.56
N ALA A 73 14.09 1.94 10.85
CA ALA A 73 13.81 0.98 11.89
C ALA A 73 14.42 -0.38 11.55
N ALA A 74 14.92 -1.09 12.56
CA ALA A 74 15.33 -2.47 12.40
C ALA A 74 14.09 -3.35 12.20
N ILE A 75 14.21 -4.38 11.37
CA ILE A 75 13.18 -5.39 11.17
C ILE A 75 13.65 -6.66 11.84
N VAL A 76 12.91 -7.11 12.83
CA VAL A 76 13.24 -8.30 13.60
C VAL A 76 12.08 -9.29 13.59
N GLU A 77 12.41 -10.56 13.62
CA GLU A 77 11.43 -11.62 13.80
C GLU A 77 11.31 -11.93 15.29
N ILE A 78 10.08 -11.91 15.79
CA ILE A 78 9.78 -12.12 17.20
C ILE A 78 8.89 -13.34 17.37
N ARG A 79 9.00 -13.97 18.53
CA ARG A 79 8.06 -14.98 18.98
C ARG A 79 7.27 -14.42 20.14
N LEU A 80 5.95 -14.35 19.97
CA LEU A 80 5.04 -13.87 20.99
C LEU A 80 4.92 -14.90 22.14
N ASP A 81 4.36 -14.45 23.24
CA ASP A 81 4.11 -15.28 24.43
C ASP A 81 3.20 -16.47 24.15
N ASP A 82 2.30 -16.37 23.15
CA ASP A 82 1.43 -17.46 22.71
C ASP A 82 2.08 -18.45 21.74
N GLY A 83 3.35 -18.24 21.36
CA GLY A 83 4.12 -19.08 20.45
C GLY A 83 4.06 -18.67 18.98
N HIS A 84 3.24 -17.70 18.59
CA HIS A 84 3.18 -17.19 17.23
C HIS A 84 4.43 -16.36 16.90
N GLU A 85 4.92 -16.52 15.69
CA GLU A 85 6.03 -15.72 15.16
C GLU A 85 5.48 -14.58 14.29
N ALA A 86 6.09 -13.41 14.40
CA ALA A 86 5.70 -12.22 13.66
C ALA A 86 6.91 -11.33 13.39
N GLU A 87 6.76 -10.43 12.44
CA GLU A 87 7.73 -9.38 12.16
C GLU A 87 7.42 -8.14 13.00
N ALA A 88 8.44 -7.57 13.62
CA ALA A 88 8.32 -6.35 14.40
C ALA A 88 9.32 -5.30 13.92
N PHE A 89 8.90 -4.04 14.04
CA PHE A 89 9.77 -2.90 13.77
C PHE A 89 10.35 -2.38 15.08
N SER A 90 11.64 -2.10 15.09
CA SER A 90 12.33 -1.53 16.23
C SER A 90 12.91 -0.18 15.88
N ALA A 91 12.45 0.87 16.56
CA ALA A 91 13.00 2.22 16.48
C ALA A 91 13.95 2.52 17.64
N LEU A 92 14.39 1.51 18.38
CA LEU A 92 15.31 1.68 19.49
C LEU A 92 16.70 2.09 18.98
N ARG A 93 17.43 2.84 19.79
CA ARG A 93 18.80 3.29 19.47
C ARG A 93 19.76 2.13 19.27
N ILE A 94 19.57 1.06 20.04
CA ILE A 94 20.37 -0.17 19.98
C ILE A 94 19.46 -1.27 19.49
N ASP A 95 19.88 -1.99 18.45
CA ASP A 95 19.13 -3.12 17.92
C ASP A 95 19.03 -4.22 18.98
N PRO A 96 17.82 -4.79 19.19
CA PRO A 96 17.69 -5.91 20.12
C PRO A 96 18.42 -7.13 19.59
N GLN A 97 19.09 -7.85 20.48
CA GLN A 97 19.82 -9.07 20.11
C GLN A 97 18.89 -10.26 20.14
N VAL A 98 19.26 -11.30 19.38
CA VAL A 98 18.55 -12.58 19.39
C VAL A 98 18.53 -13.18 20.80
N GLY A 99 17.36 -13.65 21.22
CA GLY A 99 17.15 -14.18 22.56
C GLY A 99 16.72 -13.13 23.59
N THR A 100 16.72 -11.84 23.25
CA THR A 100 16.29 -10.78 24.14
C THR A 100 14.77 -10.76 24.28
N HIS A 101 14.31 -10.64 25.51
CA HIS A 101 12.89 -10.41 25.79
C HIS A 101 12.54 -8.95 25.55
N VAL A 102 11.48 -8.68 24.82
CA VAL A 102 11.03 -7.35 24.47
C VAL A 102 9.54 -7.18 24.74
N VAL A 103 9.14 -5.95 24.98
CA VAL A 103 7.74 -5.57 25.08
C VAL A 103 7.35 -4.92 23.75
N VAL A 104 6.32 -5.45 23.11
CA VAL A 104 5.85 -5.00 21.81
C VAL A 104 4.43 -4.44 21.91
N ASN A 105 4.15 -3.44 21.10
CA ASN A 105 2.81 -2.93 20.90
C ASN A 105 2.20 -3.67 19.69
N GLU A 106 1.18 -4.45 19.93
CA GLU A 106 0.38 -5.08 18.88
C GLU A 106 -0.74 -4.14 18.49
N ALA A 107 -0.67 -3.62 17.27
CA ALA A 107 -1.69 -2.74 16.73
C ALA A 107 -2.58 -3.52 15.76
N ARG A 108 -3.87 -3.55 16.04
CA ARG A 108 -4.88 -4.11 15.15
C ARG A 108 -5.45 -3.01 14.28
N HIS A 109 -5.35 -3.17 12.98
CA HIS A 109 -5.90 -2.24 12.01
C HIS A 109 -7.33 -2.63 11.60
N ALA A 110 -8.06 -1.70 11.02
CA ALA A 110 -9.44 -1.91 10.57
C ALA A 110 -9.58 -3.05 9.55
N SER A 111 -8.54 -3.31 8.75
CA SER A 111 -8.48 -4.43 7.81
C SER A 111 -8.28 -5.79 8.47
N GLY A 112 -8.05 -5.84 9.78
CA GLY A 112 -7.66 -7.05 10.52
C GLY A 112 -6.16 -7.32 10.52
N ARG A 113 -5.37 -6.50 9.83
CA ARG A 113 -3.92 -6.62 9.82
C ARG A 113 -3.35 -6.27 11.20
N LEU A 114 -2.39 -7.07 11.65
CA LEU A 114 -1.67 -6.85 12.89
C LEU A 114 -0.27 -6.34 12.58
N THR A 115 0.14 -5.28 13.27
CA THR A 115 1.50 -4.75 13.22
C THR A 115 2.10 -4.76 14.60
N TYR A 116 3.40 -4.98 14.68
CA TYR A 116 4.13 -5.07 15.95
C TYR A 116 5.27 -4.07 15.95
N ASP A 117 5.32 -3.26 17.00
CA ASP A 117 6.40 -2.31 17.24
C ASP A 117 7.06 -2.61 18.57
N ILE A 118 8.37 -2.70 18.60
CA ILE A 118 9.09 -2.89 19.85
C ILE A 118 9.09 -1.58 20.63
N ALA A 119 8.42 -1.58 21.78
CA ALA A 119 8.33 -0.43 22.64
C ALA A 119 9.59 -0.29 23.54
N ARG A 120 10.04 -1.41 24.09
CA ARG A 120 11.20 -1.45 24.98
C ARG A 120 11.76 -2.87 25.12
N VAL A 121 12.97 -2.96 25.60
CA VAL A 121 13.55 -4.24 26.04
C VAL A 121 12.99 -4.57 27.41
N ALA A 122 12.52 -5.80 27.59
CA ALA A 122 12.06 -6.26 28.88
C ALA A 122 13.28 -6.54 29.80
N GLU A 123 13.23 -6.01 30.97
CA GLU A 123 14.23 -6.32 32.01
C GLU A 123 13.93 -7.60 32.75
#